data_15c4f2d4adb278c6cda764585ca5e145
#
_entry.id   15c4f2d4adb278c6cda764585ca5e145
#
_cell.length_a   1.000
_cell.length_b   1.000
_cell.length_c   1.000
_cell.angle_alpha   90.00
_cell.angle_beta   90.00
_cell.angle_gamma   90.00
#
_symmetry.space_group_name_H-M   'P 1'
#
loop_
_entity.id
_entity.type
_entity.pdbx_description
1 polymer ?
#
loop_
_entity_poly.entity_id
_entity_poly.type
_entity_poly.pdbx_seq_one_letter_code
_entity_poly.pdbx_strand_id
1 'polypeptide(L)'
;SRGLGDVYKRQLQTLKEYAVITAAVLIMDIGIYVFKFPNNFSFGGVSGMAVVICRFLPFTASQINLFINLLLLLVGFAVLGRNFGVKTAYVTVLSSVLLNIFEKLFPMAHPLTNEIMLELCFAIILPALAAALLFFENASGGGTDIIAMIIKKYSTMNISTALLVTDLIVVILAFLIFDTLTGLCSVLGLMAKTLLIDKTIERMKLNKFFTIISNNPQPICDFITKDLNHSATLYDAVGAYSDQQRTVILTVVDVKQAVYLQRFIHDTEPTAFIAITKSSEIIGKGFMSYI
;
A
#
# COMPACT_ATOMS: atom_id res chain seq x y z
N SER A 1 -2.28 37.16 1.99
CA SER A 1 -3.34 36.16 2.30
C SER A 1 -3.18 34.81 1.59
N ARG A 2 -2.43 34.72 0.46
CA ARG A 2 -2.20 33.45 -0.23
C ARG A 2 -1.36 32.44 0.58
N GLY A 3 -0.38 32.87 1.36
CA GLY A 3 0.50 32.00 2.13
C GLY A 3 -0.16 31.25 3.29
N LEU A 4 -1.12 31.85 3.98
CA LEU A 4 -1.84 31.21 5.10
C LEU A 4 -2.78 30.08 4.63
N GLY A 5 -3.43 30.25 3.48
CA GLY A 5 -4.29 29.21 2.90
C GLY A 5 -3.50 27.96 2.46
N ASP A 6 -2.30 28.16 1.93
CA ASP A 6 -1.44 27.06 1.49
C ASP A 6 -0.81 26.32 2.67
N VAL A 7 -0.46 27.02 3.76
CA VAL A 7 0.01 26.40 5.00
C VAL A 7 -1.11 25.56 5.65
N TYR A 8 -2.34 26.09 5.72
CA TYR A 8 -3.48 25.37 6.27
C TYR A 8 -3.83 24.10 5.46
N LYS A 9 -3.82 24.19 4.12
CA LYS A 9 -4.03 23.03 3.25
C LYS A 9 -2.96 21.96 3.46
N ARG A 10 -1.70 22.35 3.60
CA ARG A 10 -0.58 21.44 3.88
C ARG A 10 -0.75 20.74 5.24
N GLN A 11 -1.12 21.47 6.28
CA GLN A 11 -1.36 20.90 7.60
C GLN A 11 -2.51 19.92 7.59
N LEU A 12 -3.62 20.24 6.91
CA LEU A 12 -4.77 19.35 6.78
C LEU A 12 -4.43 18.06 6.01
N GLN A 13 -3.60 18.18 4.98
CA GLN A 13 -3.11 17.02 4.22
C GLN A 13 -2.23 16.13 5.09
N THR A 14 -1.28 16.69 5.82
CA THR A 14 -0.43 15.94 6.75
C THR A 14 -1.26 15.25 7.83
N LEU A 15 -2.27 15.92 8.40
CA LEU A 15 -3.16 15.31 9.38
C LEU A 15 -3.94 14.11 8.81
N LYS A 16 -4.41 14.21 7.57
CA LYS A 16 -5.09 13.09 6.89
C LYS A 16 -4.13 11.92 6.66
N GLU A 17 -2.90 12.18 6.22
CA GLU A 17 -1.87 11.14 6.03
C GLU A 17 -1.61 10.37 7.34
N TYR A 18 -1.37 11.09 8.45
CA TYR A 18 -1.16 10.44 9.75
C TYR A 18 -2.40 9.72 10.30
N ALA A 19 -3.60 10.21 10.01
CA ALA A 19 -4.84 9.52 10.37
C ALA A 19 -4.97 8.17 9.62
N VAL A 20 -4.66 8.17 8.32
CA VAL A 20 -4.64 6.94 7.50
C VAL A 20 -3.57 5.97 8.00
N ILE A 21 -2.36 6.46 8.29
CA ILE A 21 -1.26 5.67 8.85
C ILE A 21 -1.67 5.03 10.18
N THR A 22 -2.27 5.81 11.09
CA THR A 22 -2.73 5.31 12.41
C THR A 22 -3.77 4.22 12.26
N ALA A 23 -4.77 4.42 11.39
CA ALA A 23 -5.79 3.41 11.11
C ALA A 23 -5.18 2.13 10.52
N ALA A 24 -4.22 2.28 9.59
CA ALA A 24 -3.51 1.14 9.02
C ALA A 24 -2.73 0.36 10.08
N VAL A 25 -2.02 1.03 11.00
CA VAL A 25 -1.30 0.38 12.10
C VAL A 25 -2.25 -0.39 13.01
N LEU A 26 -3.39 0.20 13.38
CA LEU A 26 -4.40 -0.49 14.19
C LEU A 26 -4.90 -1.78 13.52
N ILE A 27 -5.23 -1.72 12.23
CA ILE A 27 -5.66 -2.90 11.46
C ILE A 27 -4.56 -3.95 11.41
N MET A 28 -3.32 -3.53 11.18
CA MET A 28 -2.16 -4.40 11.12
C MET A 28 -1.95 -5.14 12.45
N ASP A 29 -1.98 -4.41 13.56
CA ASP A 29 -1.68 -4.94 14.87
C ASP A 29 -2.80 -5.85 15.40
N ILE A 30 -4.07 -5.58 15.06
CA ILE A 30 -5.17 -6.53 15.30
C ILE A 30 -4.90 -7.85 14.57
N GLY A 31 -4.53 -7.79 13.29
CA GLY A 31 -4.22 -8.99 12.51
C GLY A 31 -3.04 -9.78 13.09
N ILE A 32 -2.01 -9.09 13.57
CA ILE A 32 -0.83 -9.70 14.17
C ILE A 32 -1.14 -10.28 15.55
N TYR A 33 -1.74 -9.49 16.43
CA TYR A 33 -1.93 -9.86 17.82
C TYR A 33 -3.01 -10.94 17.98
N VAL A 34 -4.16 -10.76 17.35
CA VAL A 34 -5.33 -11.64 17.53
C VAL A 34 -5.19 -12.94 16.75
N PHE A 35 -4.69 -12.88 15.52
CA PHE A 35 -4.75 -14.04 14.62
C PHE A 35 -3.38 -14.70 14.38
N LYS A 36 -2.29 -13.92 14.38
CA LYS A 36 -0.98 -14.44 14.01
C LYS A 36 -0.22 -15.02 15.20
N PHE A 37 -0.11 -14.27 16.31
CA PHE A 37 0.68 -14.69 17.48
C PHE A 37 0.14 -15.95 18.17
N PRO A 38 -1.17 -16.09 18.44
CA PRO A 38 -1.70 -17.29 19.11
C PRO A 38 -1.55 -18.57 18.28
N ASN A 39 -1.54 -18.43 16.95
CA ASN A 39 -1.39 -19.57 16.03
C ASN A 39 0.08 -19.87 15.67
N ASN A 40 1.06 -19.14 16.20
CA ASN A 40 2.49 -19.26 15.87
C ASN A 40 2.79 -19.07 14.37
N PHE A 41 1.94 -18.36 13.62
CA PHE A 41 2.21 -18.09 12.21
C PHE A 41 3.42 -17.19 12.05
N SER A 42 4.45 -17.69 11.36
CA SER A 42 5.78 -17.07 11.29
C SER A 42 6.09 -16.53 9.90
N PHE A 43 5.14 -15.82 9.29
CA PHE A 43 5.34 -15.11 8.02
C PHE A 43 5.29 -13.60 8.25
N GLY A 44 5.95 -12.88 7.35
CA GLY A 44 5.85 -11.42 7.27
C GLY A 44 6.54 -10.67 8.40
N GLY A 45 7.74 -10.25 8.11
CA GLY A 45 8.46 -9.25 8.87
C GLY A 45 9.03 -9.72 10.21
N VAL A 46 9.37 -8.74 11.01
CA VAL A 46 9.90 -8.96 12.37
C VAL A 46 8.89 -9.64 13.27
N SER A 47 7.58 -9.45 13.05
CA SER A 47 6.56 -10.16 13.82
C SER A 47 6.61 -11.68 13.60
N GLY A 48 6.95 -12.16 12.39
CA GLY A 48 7.22 -13.57 12.12
C GLY A 48 8.51 -14.06 12.78
N MET A 49 9.56 -13.25 12.69
CA MET A 49 10.84 -13.53 13.37
C MET A 49 10.67 -13.56 14.89
N ALA A 50 9.89 -12.67 15.46
CA ALA A 50 9.60 -12.64 16.89
C ALA A 50 8.91 -13.93 17.37
N VAL A 51 7.98 -14.48 16.61
CA VAL A 51 7.32 -15.78 16.89
C VAL A 51 8.34 -16.92 16.92
N VAL A 52 9.32 -16.94 16.01
CA VAL A 52 10.40 -17.95 16.00
C VAL A 52 11.32 -17.78 17.20
N ILE A 53 11.75 -16.57 17.49
CA ILE A 53 12.75 -16.28 18.53
C ILE A 53 12.19 -16.49 19.93
N CYS A 54 10.90 -16.14 20.18
CA CYS A 54 10.28 -16.31 21.50
C CYS A 54 10.20 -17.78 21.95
N ARG A 55 10.39 -18.74 21.02
CA ARG A 55 10.48 -20.16 21.37
C ARG A 55 11.78 -20.50 22.14
N PHE A 56 12.82 -19.70 21.95
CA PHE A 56 14.16 -19.94 22.55
C PHE A 56 14.48 -18.99 23.69
N LEU A 57 13.79 -17.86 23.79
CA LEU A 57 14.05 -16.83 24.78
C LEU A 57 12.83 -16.62 25.69
N PRO A 58 13.04 -16.28 26.98
CA PRO A 58 11.96 -16.05 27.93
C PRO A 58 11.30 -14.66 27.77
N PHE A 59 11.09 -14.24 26.51
CA PHE A 59 10.44 -12.97 26.16
C PHE A 59 9.20 -13.24 25.32
N THR A 60 8.23 -12.33 25.37
CA THR A 60 7.04 -12.41 24.51
C THR A 60 7.34 -11.99 23.08
N ALA A 61 6.51 -12.45 22.13
CA ALA A 61 6.67 -12.06 20.73
C ALA A 61 6.56 -10.52 20.55
N SER A 62 5.73 -9.85 21.35
CA SER A 62 5.60 -8.38 21.33
C SER A 62 6.87 -7.68 21.78
N GLN A 63 7.55 -8.19 22.84
CA GLN A 63 8.80 -7.62 23.35
C GLN A 63 9.95 -7.79 22.36
N ILE A 64 10.08 -8.99 21.76
CA ILE A 64 11.10 -9.27 20.74
C ILE A 64 10.85 -8.41 19.51
N ASN A 65 9.59 -8.29 19.08
CA ASN A 65 9.19 -7.44 17.97
C ASN A 65 9.60 -5.97 18.20
N LEU A 66 9.35 -5.43 19.40
CA LEU A 66 9.78 -4.07 19.77
C LEU A 66 11.30 -3.90 19.63
N PHE A 67 12.09 -4.80 20.21
CA PHE A 67 13.54 -4.69 20.22
C PHE A 67 14.14 -4.71 18.82
N ILE A 68 13.74 -5.68 17.98
CA ILE A 68 14.25 -5.81 16.62
C ILE A 68 13.79 -4.63 15.76
N ASN A 69 12.55 -4.17 15.92
CA ASN A 69 12.03 -3.01 15.19
C ASN A 69 12.81 -1.74 15.49
N LEU A 70 13.17 -1.48 16.75
CA LEU A 70 13.97 -0.32 17.11
C LEU A 70 15.37 -0.37 16.48
N LEU A 71 15.99 -1.54 16.46
CA LEU A 71 17.31 -1.72 15.84
C LEU A 71 17.25 -1.47 14.33
N LEU A 72 16.27 -2.08 13.65
CA LEU A 72 16.10 -1.90 12.21
C LEU A 72 15.69 -0.47 11.84
N LEU A 73 14.98 0.22 12.71
CA LEU A 73 14.63 1.62 12.52
C LEU A 73 15.89 2.50 12.48
N LEU A 74 16.87 2.28 13.34
CA LEU A 74 18.14 3.01 13.31
C LEU A 74 18.86 2.81 11.97
N VAL A 75 18.90 1.56 11.46
CA VAL A 75 19.45 1.26 10.14
C VAL A 75 18.66 1.97 9.03
N GLY A 76 17.34 1.95 9.12
CA GLY A 76 16.45 2.62 8.16
C GLY A 76 16.69 4.13 8.07
N PHE A 77 16.86 4.81 9.21
CA PHE A 77 17.19 6.22 9.23
C PHE A 77 18.52 6.53 8.54
N ALA A 78 19.54 5.71 8.79
CA ALA A 78 20.86 5.91 8.20
C ALA A 78 20.86 5.73 6.67
N VAL A 79 20.05 4.78 6.15
CA VAL A 79 20.10 4.38 4.73
C VAL A 79 19.02 5.06 3.87
N LEU A 80 17.78 5.16 4.37
CA LEU A 80 16.63 5.62 3.59
C LEU A 80 16.37 7.14 3.72
N GLY A 81 16.99 7.78 4.70
CA GLY A 81 16.93 9.22 4.89
C GLY A 81 15.73 9.69 5.75
N ARG A 82 15.70 11.01 5.98
CA ARG A 82 14.89 11.61 7.05
C ARG A 82 13.37 11.57 6.79
N ASN A 83 12.94 11.79 5.56
CA ASN A 83 11.49 11.90 5.26
C ASN A 83 10.77 10.55 5.39
N PHE A 84 11.38 9.47 4.90
CA PHE A 84 10.89 8.12 5.09
C PHE A 84 10.98 7.69 6.57
N GLY A 85 12.10 8.04 7.21
CA GLY A 85 12.39 7.65 8.59
C GLY A 85 11.35 8.17 9.59
N VAL A 86 10.86 9.41 9.46
CA VAL A 86 9.90 9.98 10.43
C VAL A 86 8.56 9.24 10.42
N LYS A 87 7.98 8.99 9.25
CA LYS A 87 6.71 8.25 9.15
C LYS A 87 6.88 6.81 9.63
N THR A 88 7.96 6.15 9.21
CA THR A 88 8.26 4.78 9.64
C THR A 88 8.57 4.69 11.14
N ALA A 89 9.26 5.67 11.71
CA ALA A 89 9.47 5.75 13.15
C ALA A 89 8.14 5.84 13.91
N TYR A 90 7.24 6.70 13.46
CA TYR A 90 5.91 6.83 14.03
C TYR A 90 5.15 5.49 13.99
N VAL A 91 5.13 4.82 12.83
CA VAL A 91 4.50 3.50 12.67
C VAL A 91 5.12 2.47 13.60
N THR A 92 6.46 2.36 13.61
CA THR A 92 7.19 1.38 14.41
C THR A 92 6.95 1.55 15.92
N VAL A 93 7.00 2.79 16.39
CA VAL A 93 6.75 3.09 17.81
C VAL A 93 5.29 2.83 18.16
N LEU A 94 4.36 3.32 17.34
CA LEU A 94 2.93 3.14 17.56
C LEU A 94 2.55 1.65 17.61
N SER A 95 2.96 0.87 16.60
CA SER A 95 2.70 -0.58 16.54
C SER A 95 3.29 -1.31 17.73
N SER A 96 4.55 -1.01 18.07
CA SER A 96 5.20 -1.65 19.22
C SER A 96 4.48 -1.34 20.53
N VAL A 97 4.02 -0.12 20.72
CA VAL A 97 3.24 0.28 21.91
C VAL A 97 1.87 -0.41 21.91
N LEU A 98 1.16 -0.42 20.77
CA LEU A 98 -0.15 -1.05 20.66
C LEU A 98 -0.11 -2.55 20.92
N LEU A 99 0.85 -3.28 20.34
CA LEU A 99 1.01 -4.72 20.59
C LEU A 99 1.25 -5.02 22.07
N ASN A 100 2.07 -4.23 22.75
CA ASN A 100 2.29 -4.38 24.20
C ASN A 100 1.05 -3.99 25.03
N ILE A 101 0.26 -3.01 24.58
CA ILE A 101 -1.02 -2.65 25.22
C ILE A 101 -2.02 -3.80 25.05
N PHE A 102 -2.15 -4.35 23.84
CA PHE A 102 -3.06 -5.47 23.58
C PHE A 102 -2.69 -6.68 24.45
N GLU A 103 -1.41 -7.00 24.57
CA GLU A 103 -0.93 -8.10 25.41
C GLU A 103 -1.28 -7.92 26.89
N LYS A 104 -1.24 -6.70 27.41
CA LYS A 104 -1.59 -6.39 28.80
C LYS A 104 -3.11 -6.34 29.05
N LEU A 105 -3.88 -5.78 28.11
CA LEU A 105 -5.32 -5.58 28.27
C LEU A 105 -6.14 -6.82 27.90
N PHE A 106 -5.69 -7.57 26.90
CA PHE A 106 -6.41 -8.72 26.35
C PHE A 106 -5.46 -9.90 26.18
N PRO A 107 -4.91 -10.50 27.27
CA PRO A 107 -3.95 -11.60 27.14
C PRO A 107 -4.60 -12.79 26.42
N MET A 108 -4.07 -13.15 25.26
CA MET A 108 -4.54 -14.26 24.43
C MET A 108 -3.58 -15.43 24.55
N ALA A 109 -3.99 -16.48 25.29
CA ALA A 109 -3.23 -17.73 25.45
C ALA A 109 -3.54 -18.74 24.31
N HIS A 110 -4.68 -18.59 23.65
CA HIS A 110 -5.16 -19.51 22.59
C HIS A 110 -5.72 -18.72 21.40
N PRO A 111 -5.78 -19.33 20.20
CA PRO A 111 -6.46 -18.75 19.05
C PRO A 111 -7.92 -18.37 19.35
N LEU A 112 -8.44 -17.38 18.64
CA LEU A 112 -9.81 -16.89 18.82
C LEU A 112 -10.85 -17.95 18.40
N THR A 113 -10.53 -18.76 17.40
CA THR A 113 -11.39 -19.84 16.89
C THR A 113 -10.61 -21.14 16.78
N ASN A 114 -11.32 -22.27 16.59
CA ASN A 114 -10.69 -23.57 16.34
C ASN A 114 -10.43 -23.81 14.83
N GLU A 115 -10.77 -22.84 13.98
CA GLU A 115 -10.68 -22.98 12.52
C GLU A 115 -9.39 -22.31 12.00
N ILE A 116 -8.32 -23.08 11.90
CA ILE A 116 -6.98 -22.60 11.57
C ILE A 116 -6.91 -21.83 10.24
N MET A 117 -7.70 -22.26 9.23
CA MET A 117 -7.72 -21.60 7.92
C MET A 117 -8.42 -20.23 7.97
N LEU A 118 -9.45 -20.10 8.81
CA LEU A 118 -10.11 -18.81 9.05
C LEU A 118 -9.16 -17.82 9.73
N GLU A 119 -8.49 -18.28 10.78
CA GLU A 119 -7.46 -17.51 11.49
C GLU A 119 -6.33 -17.06 10.54
N LEU A 120 -5.85 -17.98 9.69
CA LEU A 120 -4.82 -17.70 8.70
C LEU A 120 -5.29 -16.63 7.70
N CYS A 121 -6.52 -16.69 7.22
CA CYS A 121 -7.06 -15.67 6.31
C CYS A 121 -7.01 -14.27 6.94
N PHE A 122 -7.45 -14.11 8.19
CA PHE A 122 -7.40 -12.81 8.86
C PHE A 122 -5.96 -12.38 9.21
N ALA A 123 -5.10 -13.32 9.60
CA ALA A 123 -3.68 -13.07 9.82
C ALA A 123 -2.94 -12.58 8.56
N ILE A 124 -3.44 -12.91 7.36
CA ILE A 124 -2.91 -12.46 6.08
C ILE A 124 -3.55 -11.14 5.65
N ILE A 125 -4.89 -11.09 5.58
CA ILE A 125 -5.63 -10.00 4.95
C ILE A 125 -5.42 -8.68 5.69
N LEU A 126 -5.56 -8.68 7.01
CA LEU A 126 -5.47 -7.44 7.80
C LEU A 126 -4.07 -6.80 7.72
N PRO A 127 -2.97 -7.52 7.99
CA PRO A 127 -1.64 -6.92 7.87
C PRO A 127 -1.23 -6.60 6.43
N ALA A 128 -1.69 -7.38 5.43
CA ALA A 128 -1.33 -7.11 4.03
C ALA A 128 -2.00 -5.84 3.50
N LEU A 129 -3.28 -5.62 3.79
CA LEU A 129 -3.98 -4.39 3.42
C LEU A 129 -3.38 -3.17 4.14
N ALA A 130 -3.08 -3.31 5.42
CA ALA A 130 -2.44 -2.26 6.20
C ALA A 130 -1.05 -1.91 5.65
N ALA A 131 -0.21 -2.92 5.36
CA ALA A 131 1.11 -2.70 4.77
C ALA A 131 1.03 -1.99 3.42
N ALA A 132 0.07 -2.37 2.55
CA ALA A 132 -0.14 -1.70 1.27
C ALA A 132 -0.51 -0.21 1.45
N LEU A 133 -1.36 0.12 2.43
CA LEU A 133 -1.70 1.51 2.78
C LEU A 133 -0.46 2.27 3.28
N LEU A 134 0.34 1.67 4.16
CA LEU A 134 1.57 2.28 4.68
C LEU A 134 2.57 2.56 3.55
N PHE A 135 2.79 1.61 2.64
CA PHE A 135 3.68 1.82 1.49
C PHE A 135 3.17 2.89 0.53
N PHE A 136 1.86 3.01 0.37
CA PHE A 136 1.25 4.07 -0.43
C PHE A 136 1.52 5.46 0.17
N GLU A 137 1.47 5.57 1.50
CA GLU A 137 1.79 6.81 2.25
C GLU A 137 3.29 7.04 2.44
N ASN A 138 4.17 6.28 1.75
CA ASN A 138 5.62 6.32 1.90
C ASN A 138 6.08 6.07 3.34
N ALA A 139 5.41 5.16 4.03
CA ALA A 139 5.79 4.62 5.32
C ALA A 139 5.99 3.10 5.21
N SER A 140 6.50 2.46 6.25
CA SER A 140 6.56 0.99 6.34
C SER A 140 6.10 0.52 7.70
N GLY A 141 5.73 -0.75 7.80
CA GLY A 141 5.38 -1.41 9.08
C GLY A 141 6.56 -1.55 10.05
N GLY A 142 7.73 -1.07 9.69
CA GLY A 142 8.97 -1.30 10.42
C GLY A 142 9.59 -2.67 10.09
N GLY A 143 10.59 -3.08 10.85
CA GLY A 143 11.17 -4.40 10.76
C GLY A 143 11.76 -4.76 9.40
N THR A 144 11.51 -5.97 8.92
CA THR A 144 12.03 -6.46 7.63
C THR A 144 11.50 -5.66 6.44
N ASP A 145 10.40 -4.93 6.59
CA ASP A 145 9.92 -4.00 5.57
C ASP A 145 10.96 -2.90 5.29
N ILE A 146 11.72 -2.46 6.31
CA ILE A 146 12.84 -1.52 6.14
C ILE A 146 13.93 -2.15 5.28
N ILE A 147 14.25 -3.43 5.51
CA ILE A 147 15.23 -4.18 4.71
C ILE A 147 14.73 -4.26 3.26
N ALA A 148 13.47 -4.60 3.05
CA ALA A 148 12.86 -4.65 1.71
C ALA A 148 12.92 -3.30 0.99
N MET A 149 12.69 -2.19 1.70
CA MET A 149 12.83 -0.84 1.16
C MET A 149 14.29 -0.49 0.83
N ILE A 150 15.25 -0.95 1.63
CA ILE A 150 16.67 -0.80 1.31
C ILE A 150 17.02 -1.59 0.04
N ILE A 151 16.58 -2.84 -0.07
CA ILE A 151 16.78 -3.66 -1.28
C ILE A 151 16.17 -2.94 -2.50
N LYS A 152 14.93 -2.46 -2.39
CA LYS A 152 14.28 -1.69 -3.47
C LYS A 152 15.08 -0.45 -3.87
N LYS A 153 15.68 0.26 -2.91
CA LYS A 153 16.50 1.46 -3.19
C LYS A 153 17.73 1.17 -4.03
N TYR A 154 18.36 0.01 -3.84
CA TYR A 154 19.60 -0.37 -4.50
C TYR A 154 19.42 -1.42 -5.61
N SER A 155 18.19 -1.83 -5.90
CA SER A 155 17.87 -2.80 -6.96
C SER A 155 16.62 -2.36 -7.74
N THR A 156 16.38 -3.00 -8.88
CA THR A 156 15.16 -2.81 -9.69
C THR A 156 13.98 -3.68 -9.24
N MET A 157 14.10 -4.34 -8.09
CA MET A 157 13.06 -5.23 -7.58
C MET A 157 11.82 -4.46 -7.10
N ASN A 158 10.65 -5.01 -7.35
CA ASN A 158 9.41 -4.54 -6.74
C ASN A 158 9.44 -4.76 -5.23
N ILE A 159 8.72 -3.90 -4.47
CA ILE A 159 8.69 -4.00 -3.01
C ILE A 159 8.14 -5.35 -2.53
N SER A 160 7.15 -5.89 -3.21
CA SER A 160 6.56 -7.20 -2.88
C SER A 160 7.56 -8.34 -3.02
N THR A 161 8.39 -8.32 -4.08
CA THR A 161 9.46 -9.31 -4.28
C THR A 161 10.56 -9.15 -3.23
N ALA A 162 10.94 -7.92 -2.89
CA ALA A 162 11.91 -7.66 -1.83
C ALA A 162 11.42 -8.16 -0.47
N LEU A 163 10.13 -7.95 -0.14
CA LEU A 163 9.48 -8.49 1.05
C LEU A 163 9.49 -10.02 1.06
N LEU A 164 9.18 -10.65 -0.07
CA LEU A 164 9.19 -12.11 -0.18
C LEU A 164 10.59 -12.68 0.10
N VAL A 165 11.63 -12.10 -0.47
CA VAL A 165 13.02 -12.54 -0.26
C VAL A 165 13.44 -12.37 1.19
N THR A 166 13.12 -11.25 1.84
CA THR A 166 13.49 -11.00 3.24
C THR A 166 12.75 -11.92 4.21
N ASP A 167 11.47 -12.19 3.95
CA ASP A 167 10.63 -12.99 4.84
C ASP A 167 10.79 -14.51 4.61
N LEU A 168 11.32 -14.93 3.46
CA LEU A 168 11.51 -16.34 3.12
C LEU A 168 12.42 -17.06 4.13
N ILE A 169 13.48 -16.41 4.59
CA ILE A 169 14.41 -16.97 5.59
C ILE A 169 13.65 -17.28 6.88
N VAL A 170 12.77 -16.37 7.32
CA VAL A 170 11.97 -16.56 8.55
C VAL A 170 11.03 -17.74 8.41
N VAL A 171 10.40 -17.89 7.25
CA VAL A 171 9.45 -18.98 6.98
C VAL A 171 10.17 -20.33 6.91
N ILE A 172 11.39 -20.40 6.34
CA ILE A 172 12.19 -21.62 6.34
C ILE A 172 12.54 -22.01 7.78
N LEU A 173 12.96 -21.07 8.61
CA LEU A 173 13.23 -21.35 10.02
C LEU A 173 11.99 -21.81 10.78
N ALA A 174 10.84 -21.18 10.51
CA ALA A 174 9.57 -21.59 11.10
C ALA A 174 9.20 -23.04 10.75
N PHE A 175 9.40 -23.42 9.49
CA PHE A 175 9.13 -24.78 9.03
C PHE A 175 10.00 -25.84 9.73
N LEU A 176 11.23 -25.48 10.13
CA LEU A 176 12.13 -26.35 10.84
C LEU A 176 11.86 -26.45 12.35
N ILE A 177 11.24 -25.43 12.94
CA ILE A 177 11.08 -25.28 14.39
C ILE A 177 9.69 -25.68 14.88
N PHE A 178 8.67 -25.35 14.12
CA PHE A 178 7.27 -25.65 14.42
C PHE A 178 6.80 -26.95 13.75
N ASP A 179 5.58 -27.36 14.07
CA ASP A 179 4.93 -28.50 13.41
C ASP A 179 4.68 -28.23 11.91
N THR A 180 4.53 -29.30 11.15
CA THR A 180 4.37 -29.23 9.69
C THR A 180 3.18 -28.37 9.25
N LEU A 181 2.08 -28.38 10.01
CA LEU A 181 0.89 -27.59 9.70
C LEU A 181 1.18 -26.09 9.82
N THR A 182 1.77 -25.65 10.93
CA THR A 182 2.19 -24.26 11.17
C THR A 182 3.22 -23.81 10.14
N GLY A 183 4.17 -24.67 9.79
CA GLY A 183 5.15 -24.41 8.73
C GLY A 183 4.50 -24.18 7.37
N LEU A 184 3.60 -25.07 6.94
CA LEU A 184 2.85 -24.94 5.68
C LEU A 184 1.95 -23.70 5.67
N CYS A 185 1.26 -23.42 6.77
CA CYS A 185 0.47 -22.18 6.92
C CYS A 185 1.35 -20.93 6.80
N SER A 186 2.58 -20.96 7.33
CA SER A 186 3.52 -19.84 7.22
C SER A 186 4.00 -19.63 5.78
N VAL A 187 4.28 -20.70 5.03
CA VAL A 187 4.61 -20.62 3.60
C VAL A 187 3.44 -20.03 2.80
N LEU A 188 2.23 -20.59 2.99
CA LEU A 188 1.02 -20.10 2.33
C LEU A 188 0.75 -18.62 2.68
N GLY A 189 0.91 -18.29 3.96
CA GLY A 189 0.75 -16.92 4.46
C GLY A 189 1.70 -15.93 3.82
N LEU A 190 2.98 -16.29 3.66
CA LEU A 190 3.97 -15.46 2.97
C LEU A 190 3.59 -15.20 1.52
N MET A 191 3.25 -16.25 0.78
CA MET A 191 2.87 -16.14 -0.64
C MET A 191 1.60 -15.28 -0.80
N ALA A 192 0.56 -15.58 -0.05
CA ALA A 192 -0.72 -14.88 -0.13
C ALA A 192 -0.60 -13.40 0.31
N LYS A 193 0.14 -13.12 1.41
CA LYS A 193 0.45 -11.75 1.86
C LYS A 193 1.14 -10.96 0.76
N THR A 194 2.18 -11.53 0.14
CA THR A 194 2.96 -10.84 -0.91
C THR A 194 2.10 -10.50 -2.12
N LEU A 195 1.31 -11.47 -2.61
CA LEU A 195 0.38 -11.25 -3.72
C LEU A 195 -0.68 -10.19 -3.40
N LEU A 196 -1.22 -10.21 -2.17
CA LEU A 196 -2.24 -9.26 -1.76
C LEU A 196 -1.69 -7.83 -1.64
N ILE A 197 -0.48 -7.66 -1.11
CA ILE A 197 0.21 -6.36 -1.06
C ILE A 197 0.41 -5.83 -2.47
N ASP A 198 0.95 -6.65 -3.37
CA ASP A 198 1.25 -6.26 -4.76
C ASP A 198 -0.01 -5.79 -5.49
N LYS A 199 -1.06 -6.61 -5.46
CA LYS A 199 -2.35 -6.30 -6.08
C LYS A 199 -3.03 -5.07 -5.46
N THR A 200 -2.87 -4.86 -4.17
CA THR A 200 -3.45 -3.70 -3.49
C THR A 200 -2.72 -2.42 -3.89
N ILE A 201 -1.38 -2.43 -3.89
CA ILE A 201 -0.57 -1.29 -4.33
C ILE A 201 -0.84 -0.97 -5.81
N GLU A 202 -0.89 -1.98 -6.68
CA GLU A 202 -1.24 -1.80 -8.09
C GLU A 202 -2.59 -1.09 -8.25
N ARG A 203 -3.62 -1.55 -7.53
CA ARG A 203 -4.96 -0.92 -7.56
C ARG A 203 -4.98 0.51 -7.04
N MET A 204 -4.20 0.81 -6.00
CA MET A 204 -4.12 2.17 -5.44
C MET A 204 -3.42 3.16 -6.36
N LYS A 205 -2.51 2.68 -7.22
CA LYS A 205 -1.79 3.49 -8.21
C LYS A 205 -2.50 3.58 -9.57
N LEU A 206 -3.65 2.91 -9.74
CA LEU A 206 -4.37 2.92 -11.00
C LEU A 206 -4.84 4.32 -11.35
N ASN A 207 -4.50 4.73 -12.57
CA ASN A 207 -5.06 5.88 -13.27
C ASN A 207 -5.85 5.40 -14.49
N LYS A 208 -6.66 6.29 -15.02
CA LYS A 208 -7.45 6.05 -16.23
C LYS A 208 -6.93 6.95 -17.35
N PHE A 209 -6.46 6.33 -18.41
CA PHE A 209 -6.11 7.00 -19.64
C PHE A 209 -7.35 7.03 -20.56
N PHE A 210 -7.78 8.22 -20.92
CA PHE A 210 -8.91 8.47 -21.79
C PHE A 210 -8.42 8.83 -23.17
N THR A 211 -8.99 8.18 -24.18
CA THR A 211 -8.97 8.61 -25.58
C THR A 211 -10.40 8.95 -25.94
N ILE A 212 -10.69 10.22 -26.18
CA ILE A 212 -12.04 10.72 -26.46
C ILE A 212 -12.04 11.26 -27.88
N ILE A 213 -12.95 10.78 -28.73
CA ILE A 213 -13.14 11.29 -30.08
C ILE A 213 -14.41 12.13 -30.07
N SER A 214 -14.28 13.44 -30.30
CA SER A 214 -15.32 14.43 -30.12
C SER A 214 -15.47 15.31 -31.37
N ASN A 215 -16.70 15.72 -31.64
CA ASN A 215 -17.01 16.76 -32.63
C ASN A 215 -17.02 18.17 -32.01
N ASN A 216 -17.20 18.24 -30.67
CA ASN A 216 -17.21 19.51 -29.93
C ASN A 216 -16.24 19.41 -28.72
N PRO A 217 -14.92 19.48 -28.92
CA PRO A 217 -13.92 19.19 -27.91
C PRO A 217 -13.85 20.25 -26.80
N GLN A 218 -14.24 21.51 -27.05
CA GLN A 218 -13.99 22.63 -26.13
C GLN A 218 -14.62 22.46 -24.73
N PRO A 219 -15.92 22.10 -24.59
CA PRO A 219 -16.54 21.90 -23.29
C PRO A 219 -15.85 20.79 -22.48
N ILE A 220 -15.43 19.70 -23.15
CA ILE A 220 -14.75 18.56 -22.53
C ILE A 220 -13.36 18.98 -22.03
N CYS A 221 -12.62 19.73 -22.85
CA CYS A 221 -11.31 20.25 -22.49
C CYS A 221 -11.39 21.24 -21.31
N ASP A 222 -12.41 22.10 -21.31
CA ASP A 222 -12.64 23.04 -20.22
C ASP A 222 -12.92 22.32 -18.92
N PHE A 223 -13.75 21.29 -18.93
CA PHE A 223 -14.01 20.45 -17.77
C PHE A 223 -12.74 19.74 -17.26
N ILE A 224 -11.95 19.15 -18.16
CA ILE A 224 -10.68 18.48 -17.80
C ILE A 224 -9.70 19.47 -17.16
N THR A 225 -9.56 20.67 -17.74
CA THR A 225 -8.52 21.62 -17.31
C THR A 225 -8.93 22.47 -16.13
N LYS A 226 -10.21 22.91 -16.07
CA LYS A 226 -10.69 23.85 -15.05
C LYS A 226 -11.29 23.14 -13.83
N ASP A 227 -12.09 22.09 -14.06
CA ASP A 227 -12.81 21.40 -12.98
C ASP A 227 -12.00 20.23 -12.41
N LEU A 228 -11.38 19.41 -13.27
CA LEU A 228 -10.55 18.28 -12.83
C LEU A 228 -9.10 18.67 -12.58
N ASN A 229 -8.64 19.84 -13.04
CA ASN A 229 -7.27 20.33 -12.92
C ASN A 229 -6.22 19.36 -13.51
N HIS A 230 -6.56 18.76 -14.65
CA HIS A 230 -5.66 17.89 -15.42
C HIS A 230 -5.32 18.50 -16.77
N SER A 231 -4.27 18.01 -17.41
CA SER A 231 -3.90 18.38 -18.77
C SER A 231 -4.66 17.54 -19.79
N ALA A 232 -4.98 18.12 -20.92
CA ALA A 232 -5.49 17.43 -22.10
C ALA A 232 -4.58 17.70 -23.31
N THR A 233 -4.37 16.70 -24.13
CA THR A 233 -3.66 16.83 -25.42
C THR A 233 -4.64 16.59 -26.52
N LEU A 234 -4.66 17.50 -27.51
CA LEU A 234 -5.56 17.41 -28.65
C LEU A 234 -4.77 17.17 -29.93
N TYR A 235 -5.37 16.41 -30.81
CA TYR A 235 -4.92 16.30 -32.19
C TYR A 235 -6.12 16.05 -33.11
N ASP A 236 -6.01 16.54 -34.34
CA ASP A 236 -7.06 16.38 -35.33
C ASP A 236 -6.96 14.99 -35.97
N ALA A 237 -8.13 14.41 -36.23
CA ALA A 237 -8.26 13.11 -36.87
C ALA A 237 -9.39 13.17 -37.91
N VAL A 238 -9.30 12.29 -38.91
CA VAL A 238 -10.32 12.12 -39.94
C VAL A 238 -10.95 10.76 -39.81
N GLY A 239 -12.25 10.68 -39.72
CA GLY A 239 -12.98 9.42 -39.68
C GLY A 239 -12.89 8.69 -41.01
N ALA A 240 -12.24 7.53 -41.05
CA ALA A 240 -12.00 6.77 -42.29
C ALA A 240 -13.26 6.37 -43.06
N TYR A 241 -14.41 6.26 -42.38
CA TYR A 241 -15.69 5.90 -43.01
C TYR A 241 -16.49 7.13 -43.40
N SER A 242 -16.46 8.20 -42.59
CA SER A 242 -17.34 9.38 -42.77
C SER A 242 -16.66 10.57 -43.42
N ASP A 243 -15.32 10.53 -43.60
CA ASP A 243 -14.47 11.67 -44.02
C ASP A 243 -14.68 12.96 -43.19
N GLN A 244 -15.29 12.82 -42.00
CA GLN A 244 -15.52 13.95 -41.12
C GLN A 244 -14.27 14.22 -40.25
N GLN A 245 -13.94 15.50 -40.12
CA GLN A 245 -12.95 15.95 -39.16
C GLN A 245 -13.47 15.81 -37.73
N ARG A 246 -12.65 15.29 -36.88
CA ARG A 246 -12.89 15.09 -35.44
C ARG A 246 -11.68 15.45 -34.65
N THR A 247 -11.83 15.78 -33.40
CA THR A 247 -10.72 16.00 -32.50
C THR A 247 -10.60 14.84 -31.51
N VAL A 248 -9.38 14.31 -31.37
CA VAL A 248 -9.06 13.32 -30.36
C VAL A 248 -8.43 14.01 -29.15
N ILE A 249 -9.02 13.77 -28.00
CA ILE A 249 -8.57 14.30 -26.70
C ILE A 249 -7.94 13.17 -25.90
N LEU A 250 -6.69 13.33 -25.52
CA LEU A 250 -5.98 12.44 -24.62
C LEU A 250 -5.86 13.09 -23.26
N THR A 251 -6.26 12.37 -22.23
CA THR A 251 -6.09 12.82 -20.83
C THR A 251 -5.90 11.65 -19.88
N VAL A 252 -5.28 11.91 -18.75
CA VAL A 252 -5.13 10.97 -17.66
C VAL A 252 -5.78 11.56 -16.42
N VAL A 253 -6.62 10.77 -15.76
CA VAL A 253 -7.32 11.17 -14.54
C VAL A 253 -7.30 10.03 -13.53
N ASP A 254 -7.49 10.33 -12.26
CA ASP A 254 -7.65 9.30 -11.24
C ASP A 254 -8.97 8.52 -11.40
N VAL A 255 -9.10 7.39 -10.69
CA VAL A 255 -10.27 6.51 -10.81
C VAL A 255 -11.58 7.22 -10.41
N LYS A 256 -11.52 8.14 -9.43
CA LYS A 256 -12.72 8.88 -8.98
C LYS A 256 -13.12 9.92 -10.01
N GLN A 257 -12.17 10.69 -10.48
CA GLN A 257 -12.39 11.72 -11.51
C GLN A 257 -12.84 11.11 -12.85
N ALA A 258 -12.39 9.87 -13.15
CA ALA A 258 -12.82 9.17 -14.36
C ALA A 258 -14.33 8.97 -14.44
N VAL A 259 -15.00 8.72 -13.31
CA VAL A 259 -16.45 8.57 -13.25
C VAL A 259 -17.15 9.90 -13.57
N TYR A 260 -16.63 11.01 -13.01
CA TYR A 260 -17.18 12.35 -13.29
C TYR A 260 -16.96 12.75 -14.73
N LEU A 261 -15.77 12.52 -15.28
CA LEU A 261 -15.44 12.81 -16.67
C LEU A 261 -16.32 12.01 -17.64
N GLN A 262 -16.50 10.71 -17.39
CA GLN A 262 -17.34 9.86 -18.24
C GLN A 262 -18.81 10.35 -18.25
N ARG A 263 -19.34 10.70 -17.07
CA ARG A 263 -20.71 11.25 -16.97
C ARG A 263 -20.81 12.58 -17.71
N PHE A 264 -19.88 13.51 -17.49
CA PHE A 264 -19.87 14.81 -18.15
C PHE A 264 -19.83 14.69 -19.66
N ILE A 265 -18.99 13.80 -20.22
CA ILE A 265 -18.92 13.58 -21.66
C ILE A 265 -20.24 13.02 -22.17
N HIS A 266 -20.83 12.04 -21.48
CA HIS A 266 -22.13 11.46 -21.88
C HIS A 266 -23.25 12.49 -21.89
N ASP A 267 -23.30 13.41 -20.92
CA ASP A 267 -24.31 14.43 -20.81
C ASP A 267 -24.11 15.57 -21.84
N THR A 268 -22.83 15.88 -22.17
CA THR A 268 -22.49 16.99 -23.09
C THR A 268 -22.49 16.56 -24.55
N GLU A 269 -21.95 15.39 -24.85
CA GLU A 269 -21.85 14.84 -26.20
C GLU A 269 -22.11 13.32 -26.19
N PRO A 270 -23.39 12.87 -26.18
CA PRO A 270 -23.73 11.45 -26.11
C PRO A 270 -23.16 10.60 -27.26
N THR A 271 -22.79 11.25 -28.38
CA THR A 271 -22.22 10.61 -29.58
C THR A 271 -20.70 10.51 -29.55
N ALA A 272 -20.04 11.08 -28.55
CA ALA A 272 -18.60 11.00 -28.41
C ALA A 272 -18.16 9.54 -28.16
N PHE A 273 -17.10 9.12 -28.84
CA PHE A 273 -16.52 7.81 -28.59
C PHE A 273 -15.46 7.92 -27.49
N ILE A 274 -15.54 7.06 -26.49
CA ILE A 274 -14.63 7.06 -25.34
C ILE A 274 -13.98 5.69 -25.21
N ALA A 275 -12.67 5.62 -25.31
CA ALA A 275 -11.88 4.47 -24.93
C ALA A 275 -11.17 4.75 -23.60
N ILE A 276 -11.34 3.85 -22.60
CA ILE A 276 -10.76 4.01 -21.28
C ILE A 276 -9.81 2.84 -21.00
N THR A 277 -8.53 3.15 -20.84
CA THR A 277 -7.50 2.16 -20.50
C THR A 277 -7.06 2.35 -19.05
N LYS A 278 -6.84 1.25 -18.32
CA LYS A 278 -6.24 1.28 -16.99
C LYS A 278 -4.73 1.35 -17.15
N SER A 279 -4.07 2.26 -16.43
CA SER A 279 -2.61 2.33 -16.36
C SER A 279 -2.17 2.52 -14.92
N SER A 280 -1.24 1.69 -14.48
CA SER A 280 -0.57 1.80 -13.17
C SER A 280 0.74 2.57 -13.24
N GLU A 281 1.28 2.76 -14.46
CA GLU A 281 2.55 3.44 -14.67
C GLU A 281 2.37 4.64 -15.62
N ILE A 282 2.31 5.83 -15.02
CA ILE A 282 2.28 7.09 -15.74
C ILE A 282 3.35 7.98 -15.13
N ILE A 283 4.35 8.32 -15.94
CA ILE A 283 5.49 9.14 -15.54
C ILE A 283 5.33 10.53 -16.15
N GLY A 284 5.32 11.55 -15.30
CA GLY A 284 5.18 12.94 -15.77
C GLY A 284 4.82 13.90 -14.65
N LYS A 285 4.83 15.21 -14.97
CA LYS A 285 4.48 16.26 -14.00
C LYS A 285 3.01 16.10 -13.56
N GLY A 286 2.80 15.91 -12.25
CA GLY A 286 1.48 15.66 -11.67
C GLY A 286 1.15 14.18 -11.46
N PHE A 287 2.01 13.26 -11.90
CA PHE A 287 1.97 11.81 -11.70
C PHE A 287 3.27 11.33 -11.05
N MET A 288 3.72 10.10 -11.34
CA MET A 288 5.00 9.62 -10.81
C MET A 288 6.17 10.46 -11.33
N SER A 289 7.08 10.85 -10.44
CA SER A 289 8.37 11.41 -10.81
C SER A 289 9.32 10.31 -11.28
N TYR A 290 10.24 10.62 -12.18
CA TYR A 290 11.42 9.79 -12.40
C TYR A 290 12.16 9.65 -11.07
N ILE A 291 12.45 8.41 -10.65
CA ILE A 291 13.22 8.09 -9.44
C ILE A 291 14.69 8.40 -9.70
#